data_199d1a779fd4ce38cca724dbf3c39284
#
_entry.id   199d1a779fd4ce38cca724dbf3c39284
#
_cell.length_a   1.000
_cell.length_b   1.000
_cell.length_c   1.000
_cell.angle_alpha   90.00
_cell.angle_beta   90.00
_cell.angle_gamma   90.00
#
_symmetry.space_group_name_H-M   'P 1'
#
loop_
_entity.id
_entity.type
_entity.pdbx_description
1 polymer ?
#
loop_
_entity_poly.entity_id
_entity_poly.type
_entity_poly.pdbx_seq_one_letter_code
_entity_poly.pdbx_strand_id
1 'polypeptide(L)'
;MRALTAYTDDLFAPAMHQLVDDAQGGIRYWPDVIDPATAQRWFDLLHTRAAWTHLQRPMYDRIVDVPRLLANYAVDALPDDLPLAQLLACVQARAPAPYTRIGMNLYRDGHDSVAMHGDKLHTVAAGHPITLVSLGAPRRMLIRAREGRRETLAVDLAPGSVLSMSHASQSTHEHGIPKTRRAQGPRISVVFRVRPA
;
A
#
# COMPACT_ATOMS: atom_id res chain seq x y z
N MET A 1 -11.26 6.38 17.86
CA MET A 1 -10.68 5.62 16.70
C MET A 1 -11.77 4.70 16.17
N ARG A 2 -12.27 4.94 14.99
CA ARG A 2 -13.27 4.09 14.33
C ARG A 2 -12.49 3.06 13.50
N ALA A 3 -12.53 1.78 13.87
CA ALA A 3 -11.93 0.71 13.09
C ALA A 3 -12.95 0.22 12.07
N LEU A 4 -12.59 0.29 10.79
CA LEU A 4 -13.29 -0.45 9.75
C LEU A 4 -12.68 -1.85 9.71
N THR A 5 -13.37 -2.82 10.28
CA THR A 5 -13.04 -4.24 10.14
C THR A 5 -13.47 -4.69 8.75
N ALA A 6 -12.52 -5.15 7.94
CA ALA A 6 -12.76 -5.60 6.56
C ALA A 6 -13.41 -6.98 6.44
N TYR A 7 -13.94 -7.52 7.52
CA TYR A 7 -14.67 -8.79 7.54
C TYR A 7 -16.04 -8.56 8.18
N THR A 8 -16.98 -8.16 7.38
CA THR A 8 -18.40 -8.43 7.63
C THR A 8 -18.83 -9.47 6.59
N ASP A 9 -19.40 -10.59 7.04
CA ASP A 9 -20.16 -11.55 6.23
C ASP A 9 -21.46 -10.92 5.67
N ASP A 10 -21.40 -9.66 5.32
CA ASP A 10 -22.52 -8.93 4.78
C ASP A 10 -22.54 -9.13 3.26
N LEU A 11 -23.48 -9.92 2.78
CA LEU A 11 -23.77 -10.12 1.36
C LEU A 11 -24.01 -8.81 0.58
N PHE A 12 -24.13 -7.69 1.29
CA PHE A 12 -24.36 -6.35 0.76
C PHE A 12 -23.22 -5.37 1.10
N ALA A 13 -22.05 -5.86 1.54
CA ALA A 13 -20.91 -4.99 1.81
C ALA A 13 -20.55 -4.19 0.54
N PRO A 14 -20.32 -2.88 0.65
CA PRO A 14 -20.00 -2.06 -0.51
C PRO A 14 -18.70 -2.56 -1.14
N ALA A 15 -18.71 -2.72 -2.46
CA ALA A 15 -17.53 -3.14 -3.22
C ALA A 15 -16.35 -2.14 -3.12
N MET A 16 -16.60 -0.94 -2.57
CA MET A 16 -15.62 0.12 -2.35
C MET A 16 -16.01 0.95 -1.11
N HIS A 17 -15.00 1.25 -0.27
CA HIS A 17 -15.13 2.15 0.87
C HIS A 17 -14.45 3.48 0.56
N GLN A 18 -15.20 4.59 0.57
CA GLN A 18 -14.65 5.94 0.55
C GLN A 18 -14.18 6.28 1.97
N LEU A 19 -12.86 6.38 2.18
CA LEU A 19 -12.26 6.65 3.50
C LEU A 19 -12.05 8.13 3.74
N VAL A 20 -11.64 8.85 2.71
CA VAL A 20 -11.46 10.31 2.67
C VAL A 20 -11.96 10.78 1.33
N ASP A 21 -12.68 11.88 1.31
CA ASP A 21 -13.14 12.52 0.08
C ASP A 21 -12.34 13.78 -0.22
N ASP A 22 -11.99 13.99 -1.49
CA ASP A 22 -11.40 15.23 -2.03
C ASP A 22 -11.70 15.38 -3.53
N ALA A 23 -11.36 16.53 -4.10
CA ALA A 23 -11.62 16.84 -5.51
C ALA A 23 -10.90 15.91 -6.52
N GLN A 24 -9.95 15.08 -6.09
CA GLN A 24 -9.23 14.12 -6.91
C GLN A 24 -9.61 12.66 -6.60
N GLY A 25 -10.71 12.44 -5.86
CA GLY A 25 -11.25 11.13 -5.49
C GLY A 25 -10.79 10.58 -4.15
N GLY A 26 -9.96 11.31 -3.40
CA GLY A 26 -9.62 11.03 -2.01
C GLY A 26 -8.88 9.72 -1.77
N ILE A 27 -9.24 9.03 -0.68
CA ILE A 27 -8.68 7.72 -0.32
C ILE A 27 -9.79 6.68 -0.40
N ARG A 28 -9.60 5.66 -1.24
CA ARG A 28 -10.58 4.61 -1.51
C ARG A 28 -9.98 3.23 -1.25
N TYR A 29 -10.79 2.34 -0.71
CA TYR A 29 -10.39 0.97 -0.38
C TYR A 29 -11.36 -0.04 -0.97
N TRP A 30 -10.82 -1.05 -1.66
CA TRP A 30 -11.53 -2.19 -2.21
C TRP A 30 -11.01 -3.46 -1.54
N PRO A 31 -11.80 -4.15 -0.70
CA PRO A 31 -11.32 -5.31 0.05
C PRO A 31 -11.03 -6.55 -0.82
N ASP A 32 -11.87 -6.84 -1.81
CA ASP A 32 -11.92 -8.12 -2.52
C ASP A 32 -11.67 -7.94 -4.02
N VAL A 33 -10.48 -7.46 -4.40
CA VAL A 33 -10.13 -7.25 -5.83
C VAL A 33 -9.51 -8.50 -6.44
N ILE A 34 -8.73 -9.23 -5.66
CA ILE A 34 -8.03 -10.44 -6.08
C ILE A 34 -8.51 -11.57 -5.18
N ASP A 35 -8.98 -12.67 -5.78
CA ASP A 35 -9.43 -13.82 -5.01
C ASP A 35 -8.33 -14.40 -4.10
N PRO A 36 -8.70 -15.04 -2.97
CA PRO A 36 -7.73 -15.47 -1.97
C PRO A 36 -6.67 -16.45 -2.51
N ALA A 37 -7.04 -17.37 -3.41
CA ALA A 37 -6.11 -18.35 -3.96
C ALA A 37 -5.07 -17.69 -4.88
N THR A 38 -5.51 -16.75 -5.71
CA THR A 38 -4.61 -15.95 -6.57
C THR A 38 -3.72 -15.02 -5.74
N ALA A 39 -4.29 -14.34 -4.72
CA ALA A 39 -3.54 -13.47 -3.83
C ALA A 39 -2.44 -14.25 -3.09
N GLN A 40 -2.72 -15.48 -2.63
CA GLN A 40 -1.71 -16.33 -2.00
C GLN A 40 -0.62 -16.77 -2.98
N ARG A 41 -0.98 -17.24 -4.19
CA ARG A 41 0.02 -17.62 -5.21
C ARG A 41 0.94 -16.46 -5.58
N TRP A 42 0.38 -15.24 -5.75
CA TRP A 42 1.18 -14.06 -6.08
C TRP A 42 2.05 -13.61 -4.91
N PHE A 43 1.55 -13.73 -3.67
CA PHE A 43 2.36 -13.51 -2.49
C PHE A 43 3.58 -14.45 -2.46
N ASP A 44 3.38 -15.76 -2.67
CA ASP A 44 4.46 -16.77 -2.61
C ASP A 44 5.53 -16.51 -3.69
N LEU A 45 5.11 -16.18 -4.91
CA LEU A 45 6.02 -15.84 -6.01
C LEU A 45 6.84 -14.58 -5.68
N LEU A 46 6.21 -13.50 -5.25
CA LEU A 46 6.90 -12.25 -4.91
C LEU A 46 7.80 -12.42 -3.69
N HIS A 47 7.34 -13.15 -2.67
CA HIS A 47 8.10 -13.37 -1.44
C HIS A 47 9.42 -14.10 -1.71
N THR A 48 9.38 -15.10 -2.61
CA THR A 48 10.55 -15.97 -2.90
C THR A 48 11.45 -15.44 -4.00
N ARG A 49 10.92 -14.72 -5.00
CA ARG A 49 11.65 -14.37 -6.23
C ARG A 49 11.96 -12.90 -6.42
N ALA A 50 11.24 -11.99 -5.75
CA ALA A 50 11.51 -10.58 -5.92
C ALA A 50 12.91 -10.21 -5.38
N ALA A 51 13.53 -9.21 -6.01
CA ALA A 51 14.88 -8.74 -5.66
C ALA A 51 14.83 -7.87 -4.38
N TRP A 52 14.59 -8.50 -3.24
CA TRP A 52 14.51 -7.83 -1.96
C TRP A 52 15.85 -7.26 -1.51
N THR A 53 15.86 -6.00 -1.13
CA THR A 53 17.01 -5.29 -0.62
C THR A 53 16.76 -4.75 0.79
N HIS A 54 17.81 -4.74 1.60
CA HIS A 54 17.82 -4.10 2.90
C HIS A 54 18.34 -2.67 2.75
N LEU A 55 17.56 -1.68 3.22
CA LEU A 55 17.95 -0.28 3.14
C LEU A 55 18.33 0.25 4.53
N GLN A 56 19.46 0.92 4.59
CA GLN A 56 19.89 1.69 5.76
C GLN A 56 19.74 3.19 5.48
N ARG A 57 19.36 3.95 6.48
CA ARG A 57 19.26 5.42 6.40
C ARG A 57 19.96 6.06 7.56
N PRO A 58 20.70 7.16 7.30
CA PRO A 58 21.13 8.04 8.39
C PRO A 58 19.89 8.65 9.06
N MET A 59 19.81 8.55 10.37
CA MET A 59 18.75 9.14 11.19
C MET A 59 19.40 9.71 12.44
N TYR A 60 19.45 11.05 12.53
CA TYR A 60 20.28 11.78 13.48
C TYR A 60 21.76 11.36 13.30
N ASP A 61 22.46 10.99 14.35
CA ASP A 61 23.87 10.59 14.32
C ASP A 61 24.08 9.07 14.16
N ARG A 62 23.07 8.34 13.71
CA ARG A 62 23.11 6.88 13.59
C ARG A 62 22.62 6.41 12.21
N ILE A 63 23.24 5.34 11.73
CA ILE A 63 22.69 4.57 10.62
C ILE A 63 21.67 3.59 11.21
N VAL A 64 20.42 3.66 10.75
CA VAL A 64 19.35 2.76 11.20
C VAL A 64 18.81 1.94 10.03
N ASP A 65 18.48 0.72 10.31
CA ASP A 65 17.84 -0.15 9.33
C ASP A 65 16.41 0.32 9.09
N VAL A 66 16.02 0.36 7.81
CA VAL A 66 14.62 0.53 7.45
C VAL A 66 13.91 -0.76 7.84
N PRO A 67 12.90 -0.72 8.74
CA PRO A 67 12.28 -1.92 9.28
C PRO A 67 11.29 -2.52 8.27
N ARG A 68 11.78 -2.98 7.16
CA ARG A 68 11.17 -3.78 6.07
C ARG A 68 12.16 -3.96 4.93
N LEU A 69 11.96 -4.96 4.09
CA LEU A 69 12.72 -5.10 2.84
C LEU A 69 12.00 -4.36 1.70
N LEU A 70 12.78 -3.96 0.70
CA LEU A 70 12.32 -3.15 -0.42
C LEU A 70 12.68 -3.83 -1.75
N ALA A 71 11.80 -3.69 -2.76
CA ALA A 71 12.13 -3.98 -4.15
C ALA A 71 11.48 -2.93 -5.06
N ASN A 72 12.07 -2.66 -6.22
CA ASN A 72 11.57 -1.65 -7.14
C ASN A 72 11.69 -2.13 -8.58
N TYR A 73 10.65 -1.84 -9.38
CA TYR A 73 10.59 -2.21 -10.79
C TYR A 73 10.09 -1.03 -11.63
N ALA A 74 10.59 -0.92 -12.84
CA ALA A 74 10.04 -0.03 -13.86
C ALA A 74 8.91 -0.74 -14.60
N VAL A 75 7.82 -0.04 -14.90
CA VAL A 75 6.64 -0.66 -15.55
C VAL A 75 6.93 -1.05 -17.01
N ASP A 76 7.84 -0.37 -17.66
CA ASP A 76 8.33 -0.65 -19.02
C ASP A 76 9.33 -1.82 -19.13
N ALA A 77 9.73 -2.41 -17.99
CA ALA A 77 10.69 -3.51 -17.90
C ALA A 77 10.32 -4.48 -16.77
N LEU A 78 9.07 -4.95 -16.76
CA LEU A 78 8.61 -5.92 -15.76
C LEU A 78 9.17 -7.32 -16.06
N PRO A 79 9.66 -8.05 -15.05
CA PRO A 79 10.07 -9.43 -15.22
C PRO A 79 8.87 -10.35 -15.46
N ASP A 80 8.98 -11.27 -16.41
CA ASP A 80 7.91 -12.19 -16.82
C ASP A 80 7.58 -13.25 -15.77
N ASP A 81 8.53 -13.57 -14.88
CA ASP A 81 8.38 -14.57 -13.83
C ASP A 81 7.73 -14.06 -12.55
N LEU A 82 7.39 -12.75 -12.48
CA LEU A 82 6.67 -12.12 -11.39
C LEU A 82 5.28 -11.62 -11.83
N PRO A 83 4.25 -11.69 -10.97
CA PRO A 83 2.87 -11.33 -11.33
C PRO A 83 2.66 -9.80 -11.35
N LEU A 84 3.67 -9.01 -11.72
CA LEU A 84 3.60 -7.54 -11.66
C LEU A 84 2.71 -6.93 -12.74
N ALA A 85 2.68 -7.53 -13.93
CA ALA A 85 1.79 -7.10 -15.01
C ALA A 85 0.31 -7.36 -14.66
N GLN A 86 0.00 -8.51 -14.05
CA GLN A 86 -1.35 -8.85 -13.60
C GLN A 86 -1.80 -7.94 -12.45
N LEU A 87 -0.91 -7.65 -11.50
CA LEU A 87 -1.18 -6.69 -10.42
C LEU A 87 -1.43 -5.28 -10.96
N LEU A 88 -0.66 -4.85 -11.97
CA LEU A 88 -0.87 -3.57 -12.65
C LEU A 88 -2.26 -3.52 -13.30
N ALA A 89 -2.69 -4.58 -13.99
CA ALA A 89 -4.02 -4.65 -14.59
C ALA A 89 -5.15 -4.54 -13.55
N CYS A 90 -5.01 -5.23 -12.39
CA CYS A 90 -5.96 -5.10 -11.28
C CYS A 90 -6.06 -3.67 -10.74
N VAL A 91 -4.92 -3.00 -10.62
CA VAL A 91 -4.85 -1.61 -10.14
C VAL A 91 -5.45 -0.65 -11.16
N GLN A 92 -5.12 -0.78 -12.44
CA GLN A 92 -5.67 0.07 -13.50
C GLN A 92 -7.19 -0.05 -13.63
N ALA A 93 -7.75 -1.22 -13.38
CA ALA A 93 -9.20 -1.42 -13.38
C ALA A 93 -9.93 -0.67 -12.24
N ARG A 94 -9.26 -0.31 -11.16
CA ARG A 94 -9.83 0.39 -9.98
C ARG A 94 -9.43 1.87 -9.90
N ALA A 95 -8.21 2.18 -10.26
CA ALA A 95 -7.61 3.52 -10.21
C ALA A 95 -6.74 3.73 -11.46
N PRO A 96 -7.35 4.05 -12.63
CA PRO A 96 -6.63 4.23 -13.89
C PRO A 96 -5.60 5.36 -13.79
N ALA A 97 -4.34 5.09 -14.17
CA ALA A 97 -3.29 6.07 -14.29
C ALA A 97 -2.13 5.50 -15.13
N PRO A 98 -1.28 6.33 -15.76
CA PRO A 98 -0.12 5.88 -16.52
C PRO A 98 1.05 5.53 -15.57
N TYR A 99 0.85 4.51 -14.74
CA TYR A 99 1.87 4.08 -13.76
C TYR A 99 3.20 3.76 -14.44
N THR A 100 4.29 4.28 -13.88
CA THR A 100 5.66 4.10 -14.43
C THR A 100 6.58 3.33 -13.48
N ARG A 101 6.21 3.23 -12.19
CA ARG A 101 7.04 2.57 -11.16
C ARG A 101 6.20 1.73 -10.21
N ILE A 102 6.78 0.59 -9.83
CA ILE A 102 6.28 -0.30 -8.80
C ILE A 102 7.33 -0.33 -7.68
N GLY A 103 6.93 0.11 -6.48
CA GLY A 103 7.73 -0.05 -5.27
C GLY A 103 7.10 -1.12 -4.39
N MET A 104 7.89 -2.04 -3.87
CA MET A 104 7.38 -3.09 -2.98
C MET A 104 8.01 -2.99 -1.60
N ASN A 105 7.21 -3.31 -0.58
CA ASN A 105 7.65 -3.39 0.81
C ASN A 105 7.25 -4.76 1.37
N LEU A 106 8.23 -5.52 1.84
CA LEU A 106 8.01 -6.76 2.59
C LEU A 106 8.14 -6.46 4.09
N TYR A 107 7.04 -6.59 4.79
CA TYR A 107 6.95 -6.60 6.24
C TYR A 107 7.04 -8.06 6.69
N ARG A 108 8.15 -8.44 7.32
CA ARG A 108 8.45 -9.84 7.68
C ARG A 108 7.60 -10.33 8.84
N ASP A 109 7.29 -9.41 9.74
CA ASP A 109 6.52 -9.68 10.97
C ASP A 109 5.88 -8.40 11.54
N GLY A 110 5.43 -8.45 12.80
CA GLY A 110 4.84 -7.31 13.50
C GLY A 110 5.82 -6.20 13.87
N HIS A 111 7.15 -6.43 13.87
CA HIS A 111 8.15 -5.41 14.18
C HIS A 111 8.45 -4.51 12.98
N ASP A 112 8.29 -5.04 11.76
CA ASP A 112 8.42 -4.25 10.55
C ASP A 112 7.27 -3.24 10.43
N SER A 113 7.62 -2.01 10.03
CA SER A 113 6.69 -0.89 10.08
C SER A 113 7.09 0.22 9.09
N VAL A 114 6.18 1.15 8.88
CA VAL A 114 6.46 2.46 8.30
C VAL A 114 5.79 3.53 9.15
N ALA A 115 6.56 4.55 9.54
CA ALA A 115 6.05 5.68 10.30
C ALA A 115 4.99 6.46 9.51
N MET A 116 4.18 7.25 10.21
CA MET A 116 3.22 8.16 9.58
C MET A 116 3.94 9.14 8.65
N HIS A 117 3.53 9.19 7.40
CA HIS A 117 4.10 10.05 6.36
C HIS A 117 3.07 10.29 5.24
N GLY A 118 3.27 11.31 4.43
CA GLY A 118 2.73 11.43 3.08
C GLY A 118 3.85 11.14 2.07
N ASP A 119 3.52 10.67 0.90
CA ASP A 119 4.49 10.54 -0.18
C ASP A 119 5.01 11.93 -0.57
N LYS A 120 6.30 12.01 -0.90
CA LYS A 120 6.92 13.28 -1.28
C LYS A 120 6.37 13.74 -2.63
N LEU A 121 5.59 14.81 -2.66
CA LEU A 121 4.90 15.30 -3.85
C LEU A 121 5.82 15.50 -5.07
N HIS A 122 7.06 15.96 -4.86
CA HIS A 122 8.04 16.14 -5.93
C HIS A 122 8.52 14.82 -6.58
N THR A 123 8.19 13.69 -5.97
CA THR A 123 8.54 12.34 -6.48
C THR A 123 7.38 11.63 -7.15
N VAL A 124 6.20 12.25 -7.21
CA VAL A 124 4.98 11.69 -7.79
C VAL A 124 4.39 12.72 -8.76
N ALA A 125 4.00 12.30 -9.94
CA ALA A 125 3.41 13.18 -10.93
C ALA A 125 2.07 13.73 -10.41
N ALA A 126 1.87 15.05 -10.57
CA ALA A 126 0.67 15.74 -10.09
C ALA A 126 -0.61 15.16 -10.71
N GLY A 127 -1.69 15.14 -9.95
CA GLY A 127 -3.00 14.68 -10.40
C GLY A 127 -3.16 13.15 -10.54
N HIS A 128 -2.09 12.36 -10.33
CA HIS A 128 -2.17 10.90 -10.41
C HIS A 128 -2.23 10.26 -9.02
N PRO A 129 -3.01 9.18 -8.85
CA PRO A 129 -3.11 8.47 -7.58
C PRO A 129 -1.85 7.66 -7.29
N ILE A 130 -1.66 7.36 -6.00
CA ILE A 130 -0.77 6.33 -5.51
C ILE A 130 -1.64 5.15 -5.10
N THR A 131 -1.42 4.01 -5.71
CA THR A 131 -2.29 2.85 -5.48
C THR A 131 -1.47 1.66 -5.00
N LEU A 132 -1.96 0.96 -4.00
CA LEU A 132 -1.29 -0.21 -3.45
C LEU A 132 -2.19 -1.44 -3.47
N VAL A 133 -1.57 -2.60 -3.68
CA VAL A 133 -2.13 -3.93 -3.45
C VAL A 133 -1.52 -4.52 -2.19
N SER A 134 -2.33 -5.16 -1.35
CA SER A 134 -1.88 -5.87 -0.16
C SER A 134 -1.93 -7.38 -0.38
N LEU A 135 -0.84 -8.10 -0.09
CA LEU A 135 -0.74 -9.56 -0.21
C LEU A 135 -0.14 -10.15 1.08
N GLY A 136 -0.49 -11.40 1.39
CA GLY A 136 -0.05 -12.08 2.61
C GLY A 136 -0.85 -11.68 3.84
N ALA A 137 -0.24 -11.65 5.03
CA ALA A 137 -0.96 -11.38 6.27
C ALA A 137 -1.62 -9.99 6.30
N PRO A 138 -2.83 -9.84 6.85
CA PRO A 138 -3.47 -8.53 6.98
C PRO A 138 -2.68 -7.63 7.93
N ARG A 139 -2.57 -6.35 7.61
CA ARG A 139 -1.93 -5.35 8.47
C ARG A 139 -2.78 -4.09 8.55
N ARG A 140 -2.84 -3.54 9.74
CA ARG A 140 -3.52 -2.28 9.99
C ARG A 140 -2.72 -1.11 9.40
N MET A 141 -3.38 -0.31 8.57
CA MET A 141 -2.91 1.01 8.15
C MET A 141 -3.64 2.08 8.97
N LEU A 142 -2.91 3.05 9.44
CA LEU A 142 -3.45 4.25 10.03
C LEU A 142 -3.41 5.38 8.99
N ILE A 143 -4.49 6.15 8.91
CA ILE A 143 -4.61 7.34 8.06
C ILE A 143 -5.06 8.47 8.96
N ARG A 144 -4.36 9.62 8.94
CA ARG A 144 -4.63 10.74 9.83
C ARG A 144 -4.53 12.07 9.09
N ALA A 145 -5.52 12.95 9.27
CA ALA A 145 -5.46 14.30 8.77
C ALA A 145 -4.32 15.09 9.44
N ARG A 146 -3.60 15.91 8.66
CA ARG A 146 -2.51 16.76 9.16
C ARG A 146 -3.02 17.94 9.95
N GLU A 147 -4.17 18.47 9.54
CA GLU A 147 -4.80 19.67 10.11
C GLU A 147 -6.20 19.38 10.65
N GLY A 148 -6.73 20.25 11.48
CA GLY A 148 -8.06 20.15 12.07
C GLY A 148 -8.17 19.10 13.17
N ARG A 149 -9.32 18.45 13.25
CA ARG A 149 -9.52 17.29 14.14
C ARG A 149 -8.66 16.14 13.62
N ARG A 150 -7.61 15.82 14.33
CA ARG A 150 -6.69 14.72 14.01
C ARG A 150 -7.34 13.34 14.23
N GLU A 151 -8.49 13.13 13.60
CA GLU A 151 -9.11 11.82 13.61
C GLU A 151 -8.21 10.83 12.87
N THR A 152 -8.00 9.68 13.50
CA THR A 152 -7.22 8.61 12.90
C THR A 152 -8.18 7.51 12.46
N LEU A 153 -8.21 7.27 11.15
CA LEU A 153 -8.88 6.11 10.57
C LEU A 153 -7.94 4.92 10.66
N ALA A 154 -8.50 3.75 10.91
CA ALA A 154 -7.77 2.48 10.87
C ALA A 154 -8.41 1.58 9.85
N VAL A 155 -7.61 1.09 8.90
CA VAL A 155 -8.03 0.17 7.84
C VAL A 155 -7.21 -1.09 7.97
N ASP A 156 -7.85 -2.24 8.12
CA ASP A 156 -7.19 -3.54 8.07
C ASP A 156 -7.08 -3.95 6.60
N LEU A 157 -5.87 -3.84 6.04
CA LEU A 157 -5.58 -4.17 4.64
C LEU A 157 -5.60 -5.69 4.47
N ALA A 158 -6.67 -6.20 3.89
CA ALA A 158 -6.86 -7.63 3.64
C ALA A 158 -5.95 -8.13 2.49
N PRO A 159 -5.63 -9.43 2.43
CA PRO A 159 -5.00 -10.04 1.26
C PRO A 159 -5.87 -9.84 0.01
N GLY A 160 -5.26 -9.44 -1.11
CA GLY A 160 -5.99 -9.20 -2.37
C GLY A 160 -6.72 -7.87 -2.43
N SER A 161 -6.63 -7.03 -1.39
CA SER A 161 -7.23 -5.70 -1.37
C SER A 161 -6.40 -4.66 -2.14
N VAL A 162 -7.10 -3.62 -2.60
CA VAL A 162 -6.51 -2.42 -3.23
C VAL A 162 -6.86 -1.19 -2.42
N LEU A 163 -5.91 -0.29 -2.21
CA LEU A 163 -6.14 1.03 -1.64
C LEU A 163 -5.52 2.07 -2.56
N SER A 164 -6.30 3.07 -2.95
CA SER A 164 -5.85 4.20 -3.77
C SER A 164 -5.92 5.48 -2.97
N MET A 165 -4.90 6.29 -3.08
CA MET A 165 -4.78 7.61 -2.45
C MET A 165 -4.58 8.65 -3.53
N SER A 166 -5.41 9.70 -3.58
CA SER A 166 -5.24 10.83 -4.49
C SER A 166 -3.89 11.53 -4.27
N HIS A 167 -3.41 12.25 -5.28
CA HIS A 167 -2.24 13.11 -5.11
C HIS A 167 -2.48 14.19 -4.04
N ALA A 168 -3.67 14.80 -4.01
CA ALA A 168 -4.05 15.82 -3.03
C ALA A 168 -4.01 15.27 -1.59
N SER A 169 -4.41 14.01 -1.38
CA SER A 169 -4.40 13.39 -0.04
C SER A 169 -3.01 13.28 0.57
N GLN A 170 -1.93 13.32 -0.22
CA GLN A 170 -0.56 13.27 0.30
C GLN A 170 -0.16 14.55 1.05
N SER A 171 -0.77 15.70 0.73
CA SER A 171 -0.57 16.95 1.45
C SER A 171 -1.48 17.09 2.67
N THR A 172 -2.70 16.56 2.60
CA THR A 172 -3.73 16.72 3.65
C THR A 172 -3.72 15.61 4.69
N HIS A 173 -3.21 14.44 4.35
CA HIS A 173 -3.17 13.26 5.23
C HIS A 173 -1.78 12.65 5.29
N GLU A 174 -1.55 11.92 6.36
CA GLU A 174 -0.42 11.01 6.52
C GLU A 174 -0.94 9.60 6.76
N HIS A 175 -0.15 8.63 6.35
CA HIS A 175 -0.49 7.22 6.52
C HIS A 175 0.72 6.41 6.98
N GLY A 176 0.47 5.25 7.62
CA GLY A 176 1.55 4.42 8.13
C GLY A 176 1.08 3.02 8.53
N ILE A 177 2.04 2.10 8.65
CA ILE A 177 1.83 0.75 9.18
C ILE A 177 2.52 0.67 10.54
N PRO A 178 1.78 0.69 11.65
CA PRO A 178 2.37 0.66 12.98
C PRO A 178 3.00 -0.70 13.30
N LYS A 179 3.97 -0.72 14.21
CA LYS A 179 4.41 -1.95 14.86
C LYS A 179 3.26 -2.58 15.63
N THR A 180 3.29 -3.91 15.73
CA THR A 180 2.33 -4.66 16.54
C THR A 180 3.04 -5.77 17.32
N ARG A 181 2.59 -6.03 18.56
CA ARG A 181 3.06 -7.16 19.38
C ARG A 181 2.31 -8.45 19.08
N ARG A 182 1.22 -8.39 18.31
CA ARG A 182 0.51 -9.59 17.87
C ARG A 182 1.39 -10.35 16.88
N ALA A 183 1.41 -11.66 16.99
CA ALA A 183 2.04 -12.51 15.97
C ALA A 183 1.43 -12.21 14.60
N GLN A 184 2.26 -11.88 13.64
CA GLN A 184 1.87 -11.54 12.28
C GLN A 184 2.75 -12.31 11.31
N GLY A 185 2.12 -12.91 10.31
CA GLY A 185 2.83 -13.43 9.15
C GLY A 185 3.39 -12.32 8.26
N PRO A 186 4.20 -12.69 7.27
CA PRO A 186 4.75 -11.73 6.33
C PRO A 186 3.66 -11.13 5.42
N ARG A 187 3.88 -9.86 5.05
CA ARG A 187 2.99 -9.08 4.16
C ARG A 187 3.80 -8.35 3.12
N ILE A 188 3.31 -8.35 1.90
CA ILE A 188 3.85 -7.52 0.82
C ILE A 188 2.85 -6.41 0.49
N SER A 189 3.35 -5.17 0.41
CA SER A 189 2.64 -4.04 -0.20
C SER A 189 3.27 -3.75 -1.55
N VAL A 190 2.50 -3.86 -2.62
CA VAL A 190 2.91 -3.53 -3.98
C VAL A 190 2.32 -2.17 -4.34
N VAL A 191 3.15 -1.14 -4.50
CA VAL A 191 2.75 0.26 -4.61
C VAL A 191 3.07 0.81 -5.99
N PHE A 192 2.06 1.29 -6.67
CA PHE A 192 2.12 1.83 -8.03
C PHE A 192 2.12 3.35 -7.99
N ARG A 193 3.02 3.97 -8.76
CA ARG A 193 3.16 5.42 -8.84
C ARG A 193 3.44 5.86 -10.28
N VAL A 194 2.96 7.06 -10.61
CA VAL A 194 3.43 7.80 -11.77
C VAL A 194 4.57 8.69 -11.31
N ARG A 195 5.78 8.47 -11.80
CA ARG A 195 6.93 9.35 -11.53
C ARG A 195 6.95 10.51 -12.52
N PRO A 196 7.37 11.71 -12.12
CA PRO A 196 7.67 12.78 -13.06
C PRO A 196 8.75 12.31 -14.05
N ALA A 197 8.67 12.84 -15.29
CA ALA A 197 9.69 12.65 -16.30
C ALA A 197 11.01 13.31 -15.91
#